data_08cb1b31d24f26ba73cb369bc9d37339
#
_entry.id   08cb1b31d24f26ba73cb369bc9d37339
#
_cell.length_a   1.000
_cell.length_b   1.000
_cell.length_c   1.000
_cell.angle_alpha   90.00
_cell.angle_beta   90.00
_cell.angle_gamma   90.00
#
_symmetry.space_group_name_H-M   'P 1'
#
loop_
_entity.id
_entity.type
_entity.pdbx_description
1 polymer ?
#
loop_
_entity_poly.entity_id
_entity_poly.type
_entity_poly.pdbx_seq_one_letter_code
_entity_poly.pdbx_strand_id
1 'polypeptide(L)'
;MYKRQEVDNALVTYNKSLLQISALNDAFQQSQLTLDLAIEQYKNGLASYQTVLSSQISLLNYENSLVEARTASLRYLIELYQALGGGWPVSEF
;
A
#
# COMPACT_ATOMS: atom_id res chain seq x y z
N MET A 1 -5.70 29.89 -10.49
CA MET A 1 -6.83 29.66 -9.58
C MET A 1 -7.19 28.17 -9.58
N TYR A 2 -7.40 27.59 -8.43
CA TYR A 2 -7.81 26.19 -8.34
C TYR A 2 -9.33 26.09 -8.30
N LYS A 3 -9.84 24.95 -8.72
CA LYS A 3 -11.25 24.66 -8.66
C LYS A 3 -11.55 23.85 -7.41
N ARG A 4 -12.53 24.30 -6.64
CA ARG A 4 -12.90 23.65 -5.38
C ARG A 4 -13.21 22.18 -5.56
N GLN A 5 -13.94 21.86 -6.63
CA GLN A 5 -14.33 20.48 -6.88
C GLN A 5 -13.12 19.59 -7.15
N GLU A 6 -12.13 20.10 -7.85
CA GLU A 6 -10.89 19.34 -8.10
C GLU A 6 -10.14 19.09 -6.82
N VAL A 7 -10.10 20.06 -5.93
CA VAL A 7 -9.45 19.90 -4.62
C VAL A 7 -10.20 18.84 -3.80
N ASP A 8 -11.53 18.94 -3.78
CA ASP A 8 -12.33 17.98 -3.03
C ASP A 8 -12.14 16.56 -3.56
N ASN A 9 -12.13 16.38 -4.87
CA ASN A 9 -11.95 15.07 -5.47
C ASN A 9 -10.55 14.53 -5.20
N ALA A 10 -9.54 15.37 -5.32
CA ALA A 10 -8.16 14.97 -5.05
C ALA A 10 -7.98 14.58 -3.59
N LEU A 11 -8.59 15.31 -2.68
CA LEU A 11 -8.53 15.02 -1.25
C LEU A 11 -9.18 13.67 -0.93
N VAL A 12 -10.36 13.42 -1.50
CA VAL A 12 -11.06 12.15 -1.29
C VAL A 12 -10.21 10.99 -1.82
N THR A 13 -9.66 11.13 -3.01
CA THR A 13 -8.82 10.10 -3.60
C THR A 13 -7.59 9.82 -2.74
N TYR A 14 -6.94 10.87 -2.27
CA TYR A 14 -5.76 10.73 -1.41
C TYR A 14 -6.12 10.01 -0.10
N ASN A 15 -7.22 10.43 0.54
CA ASN A 15 -7.65 9.80 1.78
C ASN A 15 -7.99 8.33 1.60
N LYS A 16 -8.63 7.97 0.49
CA LYS A 16 -8.90 6.57 0.17
C LYS A 16 -7.61 5.78 -0.01
N SER A 17 -6.60 6.38 -0.62
CA SER A 17 -5.32 5.71 -0.81
C SER A 17 -4.64 5.42 0.53
N LEU A 18 -4.76 6.32 1.50
CA LEU A 18 -4.21 6.10 2.83
C LEU A 18 -4.90 4.96 3.55
N LEU A 19 -6.23 4.85 3.40
CA LEU A 19 -6.98 3.74 3.97
C LEU A 19 -6.58 2.42 3.34
N GLN A 20 -6.34 2.42 2.03
CA GLN A 20 -5.88 1.24 1.32
C GLN A 20 -4.50 0.79 1.82
N ILE A 21 -3.60 1.74 2.04
CA ILE A 21 -2.27 1.44 2.58
C ILE A 21 -2.40 0.78 3.95
N SER A 22 -3.26 1.32 4.81
CA SER A 22 -3.48 0.75 6.13
C SER A 22 -3.99 -0.68 6.05
N ALA A 23 -4.97 -0.93 5.18
CA ALA A 23 -5.52 -2.28 4.99
C ALA A 23 -4.47 -3.24 4.45
N LEU A 24 -3.67 -2.81 3.48
CA LEU A 24 -2.61 -3.64 2.90
C LEU A 24 -1.51 -3.91 3.91
N ASN A 25 -1.18 -2.93 4.75
CA ASN A 25 -0.19 -3.12 5.80
C ASN A 25 -0.64 -4.18 6.80
N ASP A 26 -1.91 -4.14 7.19
CA ASP A 26 -2.48 -5.15 8.08
C ASP A 26 -2.43 -6.54 7.43
N ALA A 27 -2.80 -6.64 6.15
CA ALA A 27 -2.74 -7.89 5.40
C ALA A 27 -1.31 -8.41 5.30
N PHE A 28 -0.35 -7.52 5.08
CA PHE A 28 1.07 -7.88 5.02
C PHE A 28 1.54 -8.47 6.36
N GLN A 29 1.18 -7.82 7.47
CA GLN A 29 1.55 -8.31 8.80
C GLN A 29 0.92 -9.67 9.10
N GLN A 30 -0.34 -9.86 8.73
CA GLN A 30 -1.00 -11.15 8.89
C GLN A 30 -0.31 -12.22 8.04
N SER A 31 0.11 -11.87 6.85
CA SER A 31 0.83 -12.76 5.96
C SER A 31 2.17 -13.20 6.54
N GLN A 32 2.87 -12.28 7.22
CA GLN A 32 4.11 -12.62 7.91
C GLN A 32 3.89 -13.64 9.02
N LEU A 33 2.84 -13.44 9.81
CA LEU A 33 2.49 -14.38 10.87
C LEU A 33 2.12 -15.74 10.29
N THR A 34 1.39 -15.77 9.20
CA THR A 34 1.02 -17.01 8.53
C THR A 34 2.25 -17.74 8.02
N LEU A 35 3.22 -17.03 7.45
CA LEU A 35 4.47 -17.63 6.99
C LEU A 35 5.25 -18.21 8.16
N ASP A 36 5.39 -17.45 9.25
CA ASP A 36 6.11 -17.91 10.43
C ASP A 36 5.50 -19.20 10.98
N LEU A 37 4.16 -19.25 11.05
CA LEU A 37 3.46 -20.44 11.49
C LEU A 37 3.68 -21.62 10.55
N ALA A 38 3.65 -21.36 9.23
CA ALA A 38 3.87 -22.40 8.24
C ALA A 38 5.28 -22.99 8.37
N ILE A 39 6.29 -22.14 8.59
CA ILE A 39 7.67 -22.59 8.79
C ILE A 39 7.78 -23.46 10.02
N GLU A 40 7.16 -23.02 11.10
CA GLU A 40 7.17 -23.78 12.35
C GLU A 40 6.49 -25.14 12.19
N GLN A 41 5.34 -25.16 11.54
CA GLN A 41 4.64 -26.42 11.29
C GLN A 41 5.44 -27.34 10.37
N TYR A 42 6.12 -26.77 9.37
CA TYR A 42 6.99 -27.56 8.50
C TYR A 42 8.13 -28.20 9.29
N LYS A 43 8.77 -27.45 10.17
CA LYS A 43 9.87 -27.96 11.00
C LYS A 43 9.39 -29.10 11.91
N ASN A 44 8.13 -29.06 12.32
CA ASN A 44 7.54 -30.10 13.19
C ASN A 44 6.90 -31.24 12.40
N GLY A 45 7.00 -31.21 11.08
CA GLY A 45 6.44 -32.26 10.24
C GLY A 45 4.93 -32.18 10.05
N LEU A 46 4.31 -31.06 10.43
CA LEU A 46 2.85 -30.90 10.38
C LEU A 46 2.37 -30.25 9.09
N ALA A 47 3.26 -29.71 8.29
CA ALA A 47 2.91 -29.07 7.03
C ALA A 47 3.97 -29.36 5.98
N SER A 48 3.59 -29.32 4.71
CA SER A 48 4.50 -29.57 3.60
C SER A 48 5.30 -28.30 3.27
N TYR A 49 6.41 -28.48 2.59
CA TYR A 49 7.20 -27.34 2.08
C TYR A 49 6.40 -26.51 1.07
N GLN A 50 5.46 -27.15 0.37
CA GLN A 50 4.55 -26.45 -0.54
C GLN A 50 3.76 -25.38 0.19
N THR A 51 3.31 -25.66 1.41
CA THR A 51 2.60 -24.70 2.23
C THR A 51 3.48 -23.48 2.55
N VAL A 52 4.75 -23.71 2.87
CA VAL A 52 5.72 -22.64 3.15
C VAL A 52 5.91 -21.78 1.91
N LEU A 53 6.09 -22.41 0.74
CA LEU A 53 6.26 -21.69 -0.52
C LEU A 53 5.05 -20.84 -0.85
N SER A 54 3.84 -21.40 -0.70
CA SER A 54 2.61 -20.65 -0.96
C SER A 54 2.50 -19.43 -0.05
N SER A 55 2.88 -19.59 1.20
CA SER A 55 2.86 -18.48 2.17
C SER A 55 3.87 -17.41 1.81
N GLN A 56 5.06 -17.80 1.33
CA GLN A 56 6.07 -16.85 0.88
C GLN A 56 5.60 -16.05 -0.33
N ILE A 57 4.95 -16.72 -1.29
CA ILE A 57 4.43 -16.05 -2.47
C ILE A 57 3.35 -15.03 -2.08
N SER A 58 2.46 -15.40 -1.17
CA SER A 58 1.42 -14.50 -0.68
C SER A 58 2.04 -13.27 -0.01
N LEU A 59 3.07 -13.48 0.81
CA LEU A 59 3.76 -12.38 1.48
C LEU A 59 4.37 -11.41 0.48
N LEU A 60 5.05 -11.93 -0.55
CA LEU A 60 5.64 -11.10 -1.59
C LEU A 60 4.58 -10.32 -2.36
N ASN A 61 3.43 -10.93 -2.62
CA ASN A 61 2.34 -10.26 -3.33
C ASN A 61 1.79 -9.10 -2.50
N TYR A 62 1.62 -9.28 -1.19
CA TYR A 62 1.16 -8.20 -0.33
C TYR A 62 2.22 -7.10 -0.22
N GLU A 63 3.48 -7.47 -0.15
CA GLU A 63 4.57 -6.49 -0.11
C GLU A 63 4.58 -5.63 -1.37
N ASN A 64 4.45 -6.26 -2.54
CA ASN A 64 4.40 -5.53 -3.81
C ASN A 64 3.18 -4.62 -3.88
N SER A 65 2.03 -5.10 -3.44
CA SER A 65 0.80 -4.30 -3.41
C SER A 65 0.95 -3.10 -2.50
N LEU A 66 1.62 -3.28 -1.37
CA LEU A 66 1.85 -2.19 -0.42
C LEU A 66 2.76 -1.12 -1.03
N VAL A 67 3.83 -1.53 -1.71
CA VAL A 67 4.73 -0.59 -2.39
C VAL A 67 3.98 0.17 -3.47
N GLU A 68 3.18 -0.51 -4.28
CA GLU A 68 2.37 0.12 -5.32
C GLU A 68 1.39 1.13 -4.73
N ALA A 69 0.74 0.77 -3.62
CA ALA A 69 -0.22 1.66 -2.97
C ALA A 69 0.45 2.90 -2.42
N ARG A 70 1.65 2.76 -1.85
CA ARG A 70 2.41 3.90 -1.36
C ARG A 70 2.83 4.83 -2.50
N THR A 71 3.26 4.26 -3.61
CA THR A 71 3.62 5.02 -4.80
C THR A 71 2.42 5.79 -5.35
N ALA A 72 1.27 5.13 -5.42
CA ALA A 72 0.03 5.77 -5.86
C ALA A 72 -0.38 6.90 -4.92
N SER A 73 -0.22 6.70 -3.61
CA SER A 73 -0.53 7.72 -2.61
C SER A 73 0.31 8.97 -2.81
N LEU A 74 1.60 8.81 -3.11
CA LEU A 74 2.47 9.95 -3.39
C LEU A 74 2.02 10.69 -4.64
N ARG A 75 1.61 9.96 -5.66
CA ARG A 75 1.08 10.57 -6.88
C ARG A 75 -0.17 11.38 -6.59
N TYR A 76 -1.09 10.84 -5.80
CA TYR A 76 -2.32 11.54 -5.43
C TYR A 76 -2.02 12.78 -4.60
N LEU A 77 -1.01 12.72 -3.74
CA LEU A 77 -0.59 13.88 -2.96
C LEU A 77 -0.09 15.00 -3.88
N ILE A 78 0.71 14.64 -4.87
CA ILE A 78 1.20 15.63 -5.86
C ILE A 78 0.04 16.24 -6.64
N GLU A 79 -0.92 15.43 -7.05
CA GLU A 79 -2.12 15.90 -7.74
C GLU A 79 -2.92 16.86 -6.85
N LEU A 80 -3.01 16.56 -5.56
CA LEU A 80 -3.68 17.44 -4.61
C LEU A 80 -2.99 18.80 -4.53
N TYR A 81 -1.67 18.82 -4.45
CA TYR A 81 -0.92 20.06 -4.44
C TYR A 81 -1.12 20.85 -5.71
N GLN A 82 -1.13 20.18 -6.85
CA GLN A 82 -1.38 20.84 -8.13
C GLN A 82 -2.78 21.44 -8.18
N ALA A 83 -3.77 20.74 -7.66
CA ALA A 83 -5.14 21.25 -7.62
C ALA A 83 -5.26 22.46 -6.69
N LEU A 84 -4.47 22.49 -5.62
CA LEU A 84 -4.50 23.59 -4.66
C LEU A 84 -3.87 24.85 -5.21
N GLY A 85 -2.85 24.74 -6.05
CA GLY A 85 -2.12 25.91 -6.42
C GLY A 85 -1.59 26.00 -7.83
N GLY A 86 -1.91 25.05 -8.68
CA GLY A 86 -1.33 25.08 -10.02
C GLY A 86 0.18 25.07 -9.91
N GLY A 87 0.83 26.08 -10.39
CA GLY A 87 2.26 26.21 -10.36
C GLY A 87 2.88 26.47 -9.00
N TRP A 88 2.14 26.28 -7.97
CA TRP A 88 2.46 26.41 -6.60
C TRP A 88 3.92 26.11 -6.32
N PRO A 89 4.42 26.40 -5.20
CA PRO A 89 5.83 26.66 -4.90
C PRO A 89 6.86 25.80 -5.57
N VAL A 90 6.48 24.68 -6.11
CA VAL A 90 7.41 23.82 -6.82
C VAL A 90 8.12 24.58 -7.95
N SER A 91 7.40 25.46 -8.60
CA SER A 91 7.97 26.24 -9.72
C SER A 91 8.95 27.30 -9.25
N GLU A 92 9.02 27.58 -7.99
CA GLU A 92 9.87 28.60 -7.42
C GLU A 92 11.21 28.08 -6.95
N PHE A 93 11.41 26.80 -6.99
CA PHE A 93 12.66 26.19 -6.51
C PHE A 93 13.71 26.02 -7.57
#